data_f80d6d77d4d7164fcf62161da9b1d776
#
_entry.id   f80d6d77d4d7164fcf62161da9b1d776
#
_cell.length_a   1.000
_cell.length_b   1.000
_cell.length_c   1.000
_cell.angle_alpha   90.00
_cell.angle_beta   90.00
_cell.angle_gamma   90.00
#
_symmetry.space_group_name_H-M   'P 1'
#
loop_
_entity.id
_entity.type
_entity.pdbx_description
1 polymer ?
#
loop_
_entity_poly.entity_id
_entity_poly.type
_entity_poly.pdbx_seq_one_letter_code
_entity_poly.pdbx_strand_id
1 'polypeptide(L)'
;PFMATSCCPAWSVMAKKEFPGFAPYISMTMTPMVLTARLQKRRNPGCKIAFIGPCAAKKLEASRRSVRSDVDFVLTFEELRGMFEAKSIDFSQIPDQEAQYAASAPGVGFAASGGVAKAVEEVIEKLEPGRQVKTVYAEGLRECRQMLRMARTGKYNGYLLEGMACPGGCIAGAGTVQPPEKSRRLLEQYKAKAPKSNPADSDYTEYLDIICEDEQSWDPVARH
;
A
#
# COMPACT_ATOMS: atom_id res chain seq x y z
N PRO A 1 -22.71 7.79 -1.98
CA PRO A 1 -21.68 6.79 -2.29
C PRO A 1 -20.55 6.86 -1.25
N PHE A 2 -19.66 5.90 -1.29
CA PHE A 2 -18.45 5.78 -0.49
C PHE A 2 -17.20 6.00 -1.37
N MET A 3 -16.04 6.10 -0.74
CA MET A 3 -14.75 5.93 -1.41
C MET A 3 -14.04 4.71 -0.83
N ALA A 4 -13.36 3.93 -1.67
CA ALA A 4 -12.57 2.79 -1.21
C ALA A 4 -11.09 2.93 -1.61
N THR A 5 -10.21 2.43 -0.75
CA THR A 5 -8.77 2.42 -1.01
C THR A 5 -8.40 1.45 -2.15
N SER A 6 -7.25 1.64 -2.78
CA SER A 6 -6.76 0.78 -3.88
C SER A 6 -5.36 0.20 -3.63
N CYS A 7 -4.73 0.50 -2.51
CA CYS A 7 -3.34 0.12 -2.22
C CYS A 7 -3.10 -1.41 -2.18
N CYS A 8 -4.12 -2.21 -1.85
CA CYS A 8 -4.07 -3.67 -1.93
C CYS A 8 -4.56 -4.17 -3.30
N PRO A 9 -3.68 -4.66 -4.21
CA PRO A 9 -4.10 -5.06 -5.55
C PRO A 9 -5.05 -6.25 -5.57
N ALA A 10 -4.94 -7.19 -4.64
CA ALA A 10 -5.86 -8.32 -4.57
C ALA A 10 -7.28 -7.87 -4.18
N TRP A 11 -7.41 -6.95 -3.22
CA TRP A 11 -8.66 -6.32 -2.83
C TRP A 11 -9.28 -5.53 -3.99
N SER A 12 -8.54 -4.60 -4.58
CA SER A 12 -9.06 -3.71 -5.62
C SER A 12 -9.49 -4.46 -6.88
N VAL A 13 -8.76 -5.51 -7.26
CA VAL A 13 -9.14 -6.39 -8.40
C VAL A 13 -10.40 -7.17 -8.09
N MET A 14 -10.50 -7.78 -6.90
CA MET A 14 -11.71 -8.49 -6.48
C MET A 14 -12.92 -7.55 -6.49
N ALA A 15 -12.77 -6.36 -5.88
CA ALA A 15 -13.83 -5.37 -5.79
C ALA A 15 -14.33 -4.94 -7.18
N LYS A 16 -13.44 -4.62 -8.11
CA LYS A 16 -13.80 -4.22 -9.47
C LYS A 16 -14.43 -5.35 -10.29
N LYS A 17 -13.97 -6.60 -10.12
CA LYS A 17 -14.50 -7.76 -10.85
C LYS A 17 -15.85 -8.23 -10.33
N GLU A 18 -16.01 -8.33 -9.02
CA GLU A 18 -17.23 -8.90 -8.41
C GLU A 18 -18.33 -7.83 -8.19
N PHE A 19 -17.93 -6.56 -8.11
CA PHE A 19 -18.84 -5.42 -7.92
C PHE A 19 -18.55 -4.31 -8.95
N PRO A 20 -18.73 -4.57 -10.25
CA PRO A 20 -18.33 -3.63 -11.31
C PRO A 20 -19.00 -2.25 -11.18
N GLY A 21 -20.23 -2.18 -10.65
CA GLY A 21 -20.92 -0.91 -10.37
C GLY A 21 -20.21 -0.05 -9.30
N PHE A 22 -19.28 -0.59 -8.55
CA PHE A 22 -18.50 0.14 -7.55
C PHE A 22 -17.12 0.57 -8.05
N ALA A 23 -16.73 0.18 -9.26
CA ALA A 23 -15.44 0.56 -9.82
C ALA A 23 -15.15 2.08 -9.76
N PRO A 24 -16.14 2.98 -10.01
CA PRO A 24 -15.92 4.43 -9.89
C PRO A 24 -15.64 4.92 -8.46
N TYR A 25 -15.99 4.14 -7.44
CA TYR A 25 -15.80 4.50 -6.03
C TYR A 25 -14.51 3.93 -5.43
N ILE A 26 -13.78 3.12 -6.20
CA ILE A 26 -12.46 2.62 -5.79
C ILE A 26 -11.42 3.61 -6.27
N SER A 27 -10.63 4.11 -5.33
CA SER A 27 -9.58 5.10 -5.62
C SER A 27 -8.72 4.67 -6.80
N MET A 28 -8.36 5.62 -7.62
CA MET A 28 -7.46 5.44 -8.75
C MET A 28 -6.02 5.78 -8.42
N THR A 29 -5.77 6.26 -7.21
CA THR A 29 -4.42 6.57 -6.72
C THR A 29 -3.49 5.38 -6.90
N MET A 30 -2.30 5.64 -7.39
CA MET A 30 -1.25 4.64 -7.56
C MET A 30 -0.93 3.98 -6.22
N THR A 31 -0.64 2.67 -6.27
CA THR A 31 -0.18 2.00 -5.06
C THR A 31 1.21 2.53 -4.65
N PRO A 32 1.58 2.44 -3.37
CA PRO A 32 2.90 2.89 -2.91
C PRO A 32 4.06 2.29 -3.70
N MET A 33 3.95 1.02 -4.13
CA MET A 33 4.96 0.38 -4.97
C MET A 33 5.13 1.12 -6.30
N VAL A 34 4.05 1.37 -7.02
CA VAL A 34 4.09 1.99 -8.36
C VAL A 34 4.52 3.44 -8.26
N LEU A 35 3.97 4.19 -7.31
CA LEU A 35 4.32 5.58 -7.09
C LEU A 35 5.81 5.74 -6.80
N THR A 36 6.33 4.99 -5.84
CA THR A 36 7.75 5.06 -5.46
C THR A 36 8.64 4.64 -6.64
N ALA A 37 8.26 3.61 -7.39
CA ALA A 37 9.02 3.16 -8.56
C ALA A 37 9.12 4.28 -9.63
N ARG A 38 8.01 4.94 -9.94
CA ARG A 38 8.00 6.06 -10.89
C ARG A 38 8.86 7.22 -10.43
N LEU A 39 8.74 7.62 -9.18
CA LEU A 39 9.57 8.68 -8.59
C LEU A 39 11.05 8.33 -8.68
N GLN A 40 11.43 7.10 -8.35
CA GLN A 40 12.83 6.68 -8.43
C GLN A 40 13.35 6.64 -9.87
N LYS A 41 12.57 6.17 -10.83
CA LYS A 41 12.98 6.16 -12.25
C LYS A 41 13.10 7.57 -12.83
N ARG A 42 12.30 8.52 -12.36
CA ARG A 42 12.44 9.93 -12.76
C ARG A 42 13.70 10.57 -12.18
N ARG A 43 14.01 10.30 -10.90
CA ARG A 43 15.23 10.80 -10.25
C ARG A 43 16.51 10.16 -10.81
N ASN A 44 16.41 8.89 -11.16
CA ASN A 44 17.55 8.08 -11.59
C ASN A 44 17.21 7.38 -12.93
N PRO A 45 17.26 8.11 -14.07
CA PRO A 45 16.96 7.53 -15.37
C PRO A 45 17.82 6.29 -15.65
N GLY A 46 17.20 5.22 -16.13
CA GLY A 46 17.86 3.95 -16.43
C GLY A 46 18.04 3.00 -15.25
N CYS A 47 17.67 3.39 -14.02
CA CYS A 47 17.72 2.49 -12.87
C CYS A 47 16.74 1.32 -13.02
N LYS A 48 17.03 0.20 -12.36
CA LYS A 48 16.16 -0.95 -12.21
C LYS A 48 15.52 -0.94 -10.84
N ILE A 49 14.22 -1.21 -10.79
CA ILE A 49 13.43 -1.21 -9.55
C ILE A 49 13.11 -2.64 -9.14
N ALA A 50 13.58 -3.03 -7.98
CA ALA A 50 13.19 -4.27 -7.31
C ALA A 50 12.33 -3.93 -6.09
N PHE A 51 11.05 -4.31 -6.11
CA PHE A 51 10.18 -4.23 -4.95
C PHE A 51 10.35 -5.50 -4.10
N ILE A 52 10.67 -5.33 -2.84
CA ILE A 52 10.80 -6.41 -1.87
C ILE A 52 9.70 -6.25 -0.82
N GLY A 53 8.89 -7.29 -0.64
CA GLY A 53 7.78 -7.21 0.32
C GLY A 53 7.01 -8.52 0.47
N PRO A 54 6.04 -8.60 1.37
CA PRO A 54 5.36 -9.84 1.72
C PRO A 54 4.25 -10.26 0.73
N CYS A 55 4.10 -9.59 -0.41
CA CYS A 55 2.87 -9.64 -1.19
C CYS A 55 3.05 -10.32 -2.55
N ALA A 56 2.48 -11.53 -2.74
CA ALA A 56 2.45 -12.21 -4.04
C ALA A 56 1.59 -11.46 -5.09
N ALA A 57 0.51 -10.77 -4.68
CA ALA A 57 -0.34 -10.01 -5.60
C ALA A 57 0.38 -8.83 -6.26
N LYS A 58 1.45 -8.32 -5.67
CA LYS A 58 2.31 -7.28 -6.25
C LYS A 58 3.04 -7.77 -7.50
N LYS A 59 3.30 -9.07 -7.64
CA LYS A 59 3.85 -9.66 -8.88
C LYS A 59 2.88 -9.48 -10.06
N LEU A 60 1.59 -9.77 -9.82
CA LEU A 60 0.55 -9.56 -10.81
C LEU A 60 0.36 -8.08 -11.14
N GLU A 61 0.42 -7.21 -10.14
CA GLU A 61 0.34 -5.76 -10.36
C GLU A 61 1.50 -5.26 -11.23
N ALA A 62 2.74 -5.67 -10.93
CA ALA A 62 3.92 -5.30 -11.72
C ALA A 62 3.87 -5.81 -13.16
N SER A 63 3.17 -6.91 -13.43
CA SER A 63 3.03 -7.48 -14.79
C SER A 63 2.04 -6.72 -15.68
N ARG A 64 1.22 -5.82 -15.14
CA ARG A 64 0.21 -5.07 -15.91
C ARG A 64 0.89 -4.13 -16.91
N ARG A 65 0.27 -3.96 -18.08
CA ARG A 65 0.78 -3.09 -19.16
C ARG A 65 1.09 -1.68 -18.69
N SER A 66 0.29 -1.12 -17.77
CA SER A 66 0.45 0.23 -17.22
C SER A 66 1.52 0.36 -16.12
N VAL A 67 2.10 -0.74 -15.65
CA VAL A 67 3.02 -0.76 -14.50
C VAL A 67 4.35 -1.47 -14.82
N ARG A 68 4.37 -2.38 -15.78
CA ARG A 68 5.54 -3.23 -16.09
C ARG A 68 6.81 -2.46 -16.50
N SER A 69 6.68 -1.20 -16.90
CA SER A 69 7.81 -0.30 -17.17
C SER A 69 8.34 0.38 -15.90
N ASP A 70 7.55 0.41 -14.83
CA ASP A 70 7.88 1.09 -13.59
C ASP A 70 8.63 0.16 -12.62
N VAL A 71 8.14 -1.08 -12.48
CA VAL A 71 8.69 -2.07 -11.55
C VAL A 71 9.27 -3.23 -12.34
N ASP A 72 10.58 -3.42 -12.26
CA ASP A 72 11.28 -4.45 -13.03
C ASP A 72 11.19 -5.83 -12.34
N PHE A 73 11.26 -5.89 -11.00
CA PHE A 73 11.24 -7.11 -10.22
C PHE A 73 10.35 -6.98 -8.99
N VAL A 74 9.71 -8.07 -8.62
CA VAL A 74 8.98 -8.19 -7.33
C VAL A 74 9.46 -9.46 -6.65
N LEU A 75 10.05 -9.32 -5.47
CA LEU A 75 10.53 -10.41 -4.63
C LEU A 75 9.72 -10.46 -3.33
N THR A 76 9.32 -11.65 -2.91
CA THR A 76 8.81 -11.85 -1.57
C THR A 76 9.96 -11.93 -0.57
N PHE A 77 9.68 -11.74 0.73
CA PHE A 77 10.71 -11.94 1.76
C PHE A 77 11.21 -13.39 1.79
N GLU A 78 10.33 -14.35 1.50
CA GLU A 78 10.70 -15.76 1.40
C GLU A 78 11.68 -16.00 0.24
N GLU A 79 11.42 -15.43 -0.94
CA GLU A 79 12.33 -15.52 -2.09
C GLU A 79 13.67 -14.85 -1.83
N LEU A 80 13.64 -13.65 -1.22
CA LEU A 80 14.87 -12.94 -0.83
C LEU A 80 15.69 -13.75 0.18
N ARG A 81 15.03 -14.37 1.17
CA ARG A 81 15.68 -15.25 2.12
C ARG A 81 16.39 -16.42 1.42
N GLY A 82 15.71 -17.07 0.46
CA GLY A 82 16.32 -18.14 -0.36
C GLY A 82 17.55 -17.66 -1.13
N MET A 83 17.54 -16.41 -1.65
CA MET A 83 18.71 -15.81 -2.30
C MET A 83 19.88 -15.62 -1.33
N PHE A 84 19.61 -15.18 -0.09
CA PHE A 84 20.64 -15.02 0.94
C PHE A 84 21.23 -16.36 1.36
N GLU A 85 20.38 -17.40 1.53
CA GLU A 85 20.81 -18.76 1.84
C GLU A 85 21.70 -19.32 0.71
N ALA A 86 21.28 -19.15 -0.56
CA ALA A 86 22.05 -19.59 -1.73
C ALA A 86 23.42 -18.88 -1.86
N LYS A 87 23.56 -17.68 -1.31
CA LYS A 87 24.82 -16.91 -1.27
C LYS A 87 25.58 -17.08 0.02
N SER A 88 25.13 -17.94 0.93
CA SER A 88 25.73 -18.16 2.26
C SER A 88 25.93 -16.85 3.04
N ILE A 89 24.97 -15.93 2.94
CA ILE A 89 25.02 -14.67 3.67
C ILE A 89 24.61 -14.92 5.12
N ASP A 90 25.56 -14.72 6.04
CA ASP A 90 25.33 -14.81 7.46
C ASP A 90 25.08 -13.41 8.06
N PHE A 91 23.84 -13.15 8.48
CA PHE A 91 23.47 -11.86 9.06
C PHE A 91 24.21 -11.53 10.36
N SER A 92 24.70 -12.54 11.09
CA SER A 92 25.48 -12.32 12.31
C SER A 92 26.83 -11.66 12.04
N GLN A 93 27.33 -11.76 10.81
CA GLN A 93 28.59 -11.16 10.38
C GLN A 93 28.42 -9.75 9.78
N ILE A 94 27.18 -9.29 9.62
CA ILE A 94 26.89 -7.96 9.06
C ILE A 94 26.76 -7.00 10.23
N PRO A 95 27.60 -5.94 10.30
CA PRO A 95 27.50 -4.96 11.38
C PRO A 95 26.16 -4.21 11.29
N ASP A 96 25.60 -3.91 12.45
CA ASP A 96 24.43 -3.05 12.53
C ASP A 96 24.74 -1.68 11.94
N GLN A 97 23.87 -1.22 11.06
CA GLN A 97 23.90 0.13 10.52
C GLN A 97 22.72 0.92 11.07
N GLU A 98 22.93 2.22 11.25
CA GLU A 98 21.85 3.10 11.67
C GLU A 98 20.75 3.11 10.59
N ALA A 99 19.54 2.75 10.99
CA ALA A 99 18.41 2.73 10.07
C ALA A 99 18.00 4.16 9.71
N GLN A 100 17.93 4.45 8.41
CA GLN A 100 17.39 5.73 7.94
C GLN A 100 15.85 5.68 7.97
N TYR A 101 15.29 6.41 8.92
CA TYR A 101 13.85 6.55 9.05
C TYR A 101 13.38 7.78 8.27
N ALA A 102 12.80 7.58 7.08
CA ALA A 102 12.29 8.67 6.24
C ALA A 102 10.76 8.74 6.20
N ALA A 103 10.07 7.65 6.55
CA ALA A 103 8.62 7.56 6.50
C ALA A 103 7.96 8.21 7.73
N SER A 104 6.72 8.69 7.55
CA SER A 104 5.87 9.08 8.68
C SER A 104 5.36 7.85 9.44
N ALA A 105 5.03 8.01 10.73
CA ALA A 105 4.47 6.94 11.55
C ALA A 105 3.19 6.35 10.94
N PRO A 106 2.20 7.13 10.45
CA PRO A 106 1.05 6.58 9.75
C PRO A 106 1.40 5.91 8.42
N GLY A 107 2.42 6.40 7.69
CA GLY A 107 2.91 5.76 6.46
C GLY A 107 3.49 4.37 6.72
N VAL A 108 4.26 4.20 7.79
CA VAL A 108 4.70 2.87 8.27
C VAL A 108 3.49 2.01 8.63
N GLY A 109 2.45 2.59 9.22
CA GLY A 109 1.21 1.93 9.61
C GLY A 109 0.42 1.30 8.46
N PHE A 110 0.65 1.69 7.20
CA PHE A 110 0.01 1.10 6.01
C PHE A 110 0.17 -0.42 5.91
N ALA A 111 1.20 -0.96 6.54
CA ALA A 111 1.47 -2.40 6.52
C ALA A 111 0.48 -3.23 7.34
N ALA A 112 -0.28 -2.62 8.24
CA ALA A 112 -1.34 -3.25 9.03
C ALA A 112 -2.72 -2.84 8.53
N SER A 113 -3.73 -3.72 8.72
CA SER A 113 -5.13 -3.40 8.40
C SER A 113 -5.63 -2.21 9.20
N GLY A 114 -6.39 -1.32 8.57
CA GLY A 114 -6.86 -0.06 9.13
C GLY A 114 -5.84 1.09 9.07
N GLY A 115 -4.58 0.80 8.72
CA GLY A 115 -3.52 1.79 8.73
C GLY A 115 -3.62 2.84 7.62
N VAL A 116 -4.15 2.46 6.45
CA VAL A 116 -4.35 3.40 5.34
C VAL A 116 -5.48 4.38 5.67
N ALA A 117 -6.62 3.87 6.12
CA ALA A 117 -7.76 4.69 6.52
C ALA A 117 -7.36 5.69 7.62
N LYS A 118 -6.64 5.22 8.64
CA LYS A 118 -6.13 6.06 9.72
C LYS A 118 -5.20 7.16 9.22
N ALA A 119 -4.29 6.85 8.31
CA ALA A 119 -3.38 7.85 7.75
C ALA A 119 -4.13 8.91 6.94
N VAL A 120 -5.19 8.52 6.21
CA VAL A 120 -6.07 9.47 5.49
C VAL A 120 -6.82 10.36 6.48
N GLU A 121 -7.37 9.80 7.56
CA GLU A 121 -8.02 10.58 8.64
C GLU A 121 -7.07 11.63 9.22
N GLU A 122 -5.84 11.25 9.56
CA GLU A 122 -4.84 12.15 10.13
C GLU A 122 -4.43 13.28 9.17
N VAL A 123 -4.36 13.00 7.86
CA VAL A 123 -4.10 14.04 6.85
C VAL A 123 -5.28 14.98 6.73
N ILE A 124 -6.52 14.47 6.69
CA ILE A 124 -7.72 15.30 6.58
C ILE A 124 -7.87 16.19 7.82
N GLU A 125 -7.67 15.67 9.02
CA GLU A 125 -7.72 16.47 10.24
C GLU A 125 -6.68 17.60 10.22
N LYS A 126 -5.50 17.36 9.64
CA LYS A 126 -4.48 18.40 9.50
C LYS A 126 -4.82 19.47 8.47
N LEU A 127 -5.41 19.08 7.34
CA LEU A 127 -5.76 20.00 6.24
C LEU A 127 -7.08 20.74 6.48
N GLU A 128 -8.03 20.09 7.12
CA GLU A 128 -9.37 20.61 7.43
C GLU A 128 -9.73 20.26 8.90
N PRO A 129 -9.18 21.00 9.87
CA PRO A 129 -9.41 20.72 11.30
C PRO A 129 -10.89 20.66 11.66
N GLY A 130 -11.27 19.62 12.37
CA GLY A 130 -12.66 19.36 12.77
C GLY A 130 -13.51 18.64 11.73
N ARG A 131 -12.99 18.34 10.54
CA ARG A 131 -13.68 17.49 9.56
C ARG A 131 -13.61 16.04 9.97
N GLN A 132 -14.75 15.47 10.35
CA GLN A 132 -14.84 14.05 10.69
C GLN A 132 -14.93 13.19 9.42
N VAL A 133 -14.07 12.18 9.33
CA VAL A 133 -14.12 11.13 8.29
C VAL A 133 -14.63 9.85 8.94
N LYS A 134 -15.65 9.24 8.34
CA LYS A 134 -16.13 7.93 8.76
C LYS A 134 -15.34 6.87 8.01
N THR A 135 -14.70 5.97 8.72
CA THR A 135 -13.92 4.88 8.12
C THR A 135 -14.46 3.52 8.52
N VAL A 136 -14.23 2.55 7.69
CA VAL A 136 -14.42 1.13 7.99
C VAL A 136 -13.38 0.33 7.23
N TYR A 137 -12.83 -0.69 7.86
CA TYR A 137 -11.89 -1.59 7.20
C TYR A 137 -12.35 -3.04 7.31
N ALA A 138 -11.89 -3.84 6.35
CA ALA A 138 -12.08 -5.28 6.32
C ALA A 138 -10.78 -5.98 5.93
N GLU A 139 -10.50 -7.10 6.55
CA GLU A 139 -9.33 -7.93 6.29
C GLU A 139 -9.73 -9.36 5.93
N GLY A 140 -9.10 -9.89 4.90
CA GLY A 140 -9.56 -11.12 4.25
C GLY A 140 -10.59 -10.83 3.15
N LEU A 141 -10.47 -11.53 2.02
CA LEU A 141 -11.35 -11.28 0.86
C LEU A 141 -12.83 -11.59 1.15
N ARG A 142 -13.13 -12.51 2.10
CA ARG A 142 -14.49 -12.84 2.50
C ARG A 142 -15.16 -11.64 3.18
N GLU A 143 -14.49 -11.07 4.15
CA GLU A 143 -14.93 -9.91 4.92
C GLU A 143 -15.01 -8.65 4.04
N CYS A 144 -14.06 -8.50 3.12
CA CYS A 144 -14.10 -7.45 2.11
C CYS A 144 -15.35 -7.56 1.22
N ARG A 145 -15.72 -8.78 0.77
CA ARG A 145 -16.97 -8.99 0.03
C ARG A 145 -18.20 -8.63 0.85
N GLN A 146 -18.21 -9.00 2.13
CA GLN A 146 -19.30 -8.66 3.03
C GLN A 146 -19.42 -7.14 3.20
N MET A 147 -18.33 -6.44 3.40
CA MET A 147 -18.29 -4.97 3.47
C MET A 147 -18.91 -4.35 2.21
N LEU A 148 -18.54 -4.82 1.00
CA LEU A 148 -19.12 -4.32 -0.25
C LEU A 148 -20.61 -4.66 -0.42
N ARG A 149 -21.05 -5.84 0.02
CA ARG A 149 -22.50 -6.17 0.05
C ARG A 149 -23.29 -5.22 0.94
N MET A 150 -22.73 -4.84 2.08
CA MET A 150 -23.33 -3.85 2.97
C MET A 150 -23.27 -2.43 2.39
N ALA A 151 -22.20 -2.07 1.69
CA ALA A 151 -22.11 -0.81 0.98
C ALA A 151 -23.22 -0.67 -0.09
N ARG A 152 -23.59 -1.78 -0.74
CA ARG A 152 -24.68 -1.83 -1.71
C ARG A 152 -26.05 -1.47 -1.13
N THR A 153 -26.27 -1.68 0.16
CA THR A 153 -27.49 -1.27 0.85
C THR A 153 -27.50 0.19 1.30
N GLY A 154 -26.41 0.94 1.00
CA GLY A 154 -26.26 2.33 1.43
C GLY A 154 -25.68 2.51 2.83
N LYS A 155 -25.40 1.42 3.58
CA LYS A 155 -24.88 1.48 4.96
C LYS A 155 -23.63 2.33 5.11
N TYR A 156 -22.78 2.34 4.09
CA TYR A 156 -21.49 3.01 4.13
C TYR A 156 -21.45 4.27 3.25
N ASN A 157 -22.60 4.91 3.00
CA ASN A 157 -22.59 6.19 2.30
C ASN A 157 -21.82 7.25 3.12
N GLY A 158 -20.88 7.94 2.43
CA GLY A 158 -20.01 8.94 3.04
C GLY A 158 -18.83 8.36 3.83
N TYR A 159 -18.56 7.05 3.72
CA TYR A 159 -17.43 6.39 4.39
C TYR A 159 -16.22 6.26 3.45
N LEU A 160 -15.03 6.21 4.05
CA LEU A 160 -13.83 5.64 3.45
C LEU A 160 -13.75 4.16 3.83
N LEU A 161 -13.70 3.29 2.83
CA LEU A 161 -13.58 1.85 2.99
C LEU A 161 -12.14 1.40 2.73
N GLU A 162 -11.54 0.71 3.67
CA GLU A 162 -10.24 0.06 3.45
C GLU A 162 -10.44 -1.46 3.35
N GLY A 163 -9.92 -2.07 2.28
CA GLY A 163 -9.90 -3.52 2.13
C GLY A 163 -8.47 -4.04 2.03
N MET A 164 -8.15 -5.04 2.85
CA MET A 164 -6.90 -5.79 2.80
C MET A 164 -7.20 -7.28 2.55
N ALA A 165 -6.56 -7.87 1.53
CA ALA A 165 -6.79 -9.29 1.21
C ALA A 165 -6.21 -10.25 2.25
N CYS A 166 -5.16 -9.85 2.94
CA CYS A 166 -4.51 -10.64 3.98
C CYS A 166 -5.08 -10.26 5.35
N PRO A 167 -5.56 -11.22 6.18
CA PRO A 167 -5.92 -10.95 7.56
C PRO A 167 -4.72 -10.41 8.36
N GLY A 168 -4.88 -9.25 8.99
CA GLY A 168 -3.80 -8.53 9.66
C GLY A 168 -3.07 -7.50 8.79
N GLY A 169 -3.37 -7.44 7.48
CA GLY A 169 -2.72 -6.55 6.52
C GLY A 169 -1.48 -7.15 5.85
N CYS A 170 -0.62 -6.30 5.27
CA CYS A 170 0.55 -6.74 4.53
C CYS A 170 1.58 -7.48 5.40
N ILE A 171 1.65 -7.19 6.70
CA ILE A 171 2.52 -7.90 7.64
C ILE A 171 2.21 -9.39 7.77
N ALA A 172 1.04 -9.83 7.31
CA ALA A 172 0.60 -11.21 7.26
C ALA A 172 0.46 -11.73 5.81
N GLY A 173 1.14 -11.09 4.87
CA GLY A 173 1.13 -11.48 3.46
C GLY A 173 1.75 -12.86 3.21
N ALA A 174 1.38 -13.49 2.07
CA ALA A 174 1.77 -14.86 1.74
C ALA A 174 3.29 -15.07 1.61
N GLY A 175 4.08 -14.02 1.38
CA GLY A 175 5.54 -14.11 1.26
C GLY A 175 6.30 -13.65 2.51
N THR A 176 5.67 -13.67 3.69
CA THR A 176 6.32 -13.38 4.98
C THR A 176 7.13 -14.55 5.48
N VAL A 177 8.14 -14.26 6.32
CA VAL A 177 9.06 -15.27 6.90
C VAL A 177 8.94 -15.37 8.42
N GLN A 178 7.93 -14.70 9.01
CA GLN A 178 7.72 -14.74 10.46
C GLN A 178 6.22 -14.63 10.80
N PRO A 179 5.81 -15.04 12.01
CA PRO A 179 4.43 -14.94 12.47
C PRO A 179 3.89 -13.51 12.47
N PRO A 180 2.61 -13.28 12.08
CA PRO A 180 2.01 -11.95 12.01
C PRO A 180 2.05 -11.16 13.33
N GLU A 181 1.89 -11.84 14.47
CA GLU A 181 1.93 -11.22 15.81
C GLU A 181 3.30 -10.61 16.11
N LYS A 182 4.37 -11.34 15.75
CA LYS A 182 5.73 -10.83 15.86
C LYS A 182 5.95 -9.64 14.94
N SER A 183 5.49 -9.73 13.69
CA SER A 183 5.57 -8.65 12.71
C SER A 183 4.82 -7.40 13.18
N ARG A 184 3.63 -7.56 13.76
CA ARG A 184 2.85 -6.45 14.31
C ARG A 184 3.59 -5.72 15.42
N ARG A 185 4.16 -6.46 16.37
CA ARG A 185 4.95 -5.87 17.46
C ARG A 185 6.16 -5.09 16.93
N LEU A 186 6.89 -5.66 15.99
CA LEU A 186 8.07 -5.02 15.40
C LEU A 186 7.66 -3.79 14.56
N LEU A 187 6.52 -3.85 13.86
CA LEU A 187 5.98 -2.71 13.12
C LEU A 187 5.68 -1.53 14.06
N GLU A 188 5.04 -1.78 15.21
CA GLU A 188 4.77 -0.70 16.18
C GLU A 188 6.04 -0.12 16.77
N GLN A 189 7.07 -0.94 17.04
CA GLN A 189 8.38 -0.45 17.48
C GLN A 189 9.06 0.40 16.39
N TYR A 190 8.95 0.00 15.13
CA TYR A 190 9.52 0.74 14.02
C TYR A 190 8.76 2.05 13.79
N LYS A 191 7.45 2.02 13.84
CA LYS A 191 6.56 3.18 13.73
C LYS A 191 6.84 4.23 14.82
N ALA A 192 7.13 3.79 16.06
CA ALA A 192 7.47 4.69 17.16
C ALA A 192 8.79 5.47 16.94
N LYS A 193 9.66 4.99 16.03
CA LYS A 193 10.92 5.65 15.66
C LYS A 193 10.78 6.58 14.46
N ALA A 194 9.61 6.63 13.83
CA ALA A 194 9.39 7.47 12.65
C ALA A 194 9.52 8.96 13.01
N PRO A 195 10.30 9.74 12.23
CA PRO A 195 10.59 11.14 12.56
C PRO A 195 9.39 12.07 12.34
N LYS A 196 8.40 11.62 11.60
CA LYS A 196 7.23 12.43 11.21
C LYS A 196 5.95 11.78 11.72
N SER A 197 5.10 12.59 12.36
CA SER A 197 3.82 12.15 12.93
C SER A 197 2.67 12.18 11.93
N ASN A 198 2.78 12.91 10.81
CA ASN A 198 1.73 13.04 9.82
C ASN A 198 2.27 12.81 8.40
N PRO A 199 1.54 12.10 7.52
CA PRO A 199 1.98 11.89 6.13
C PRO A 199 2.14 13.19 5.33
N ALA A 200 1.37 14.23 5.64
CA ALA A 200 1.48 15.53 4.99
C ALA A 200 2.79 16.27 5.28
N ASP A 201 3.57 15.81 6.28
CA ASP A 201 4.91 16.33 6.57
C ASP A 201 6.01 15.56 5.82
N SER A 202 5.64 14.65 4.95
CA SER A 202 6.59 13.87 4.16
C SER A 202 7.39 14.76 3.22
N ASP A 203 8.69 14.48 3.08
CA ASP A 203 9.55 15.13 2.08
C ASP A 203 9.12 14.81 0.64
N TYR A 204 8.25 13.81 0.47
CA TYR A 204 7.68 13.44 -0.82
C TYR A 204 6.49 14.31 -1.24
N THR A 205 6.01 15.22 -0.40
CA THR A 205 4.92 16.15 -0.77
C THR A 205 5.33 17.10 -1.90
N GLU A 206 6.60 17.42 -2.04
CA GLU A 206 7.14 18.19 -3.16
C GLU A 206 6.95 17.52 -4.54
N TYR A 207 6.65 16.22 -4.57
CA TYR A 207 6.43 15.44 -5.80
C TYR A 207 4.96 15.23 -6.13
N LEU A 208 4.03 15.86 -5.40
CA LEU A 208 2.59 15.71 -5.67
C LEU A 208 2.21 16.22 -7.07
N ASP A 209 2.85 17.29 -7.54
CA ASP A 209 2.59 17.83 -8.87
C ASP A 209 2.90 16.81 -9.97
N ILE A 210 3.98 16.03 -9.80
CA ILE A 210 4.35 14.95 -10.70
C ILE A 210 3.27 13.85 -10.76
N ILE A 211 2.60 13.59 -9.64
CA ILE A 211 1.51 12.60 -9.55
C ILE A 211 0.27 13.13 -10.25
N CYS A 212 -0.06 14.41 -10.08
CA CYS A 212 -1.21 15.05 -10.69
C CYS A 212 -1.08 15.15 -12.21
N GLU A 213 0.12 15.41 -12.74
CA GLU A 213 0.37 15.42 -14.17
C GLU A 213 0.12 14.04 -14.82
N ASP A 214 0.55 12.96 -14.15
CA ASP A 214 0.30 11.58 -14.64
C ASP A 214 -1.19 11.22 -14.60
N GLU A 215 -1.95 11.70 -13.64
CA GLU A 215 -3.39 11.47 -13.54
C GLU A 215 -4.17 12.15 -14.66
N GLN A 216 -3.73 13.32 -15.14
CA GLN A 216 -4.35 14.02 -16.28
C GLN A 216 -4.12 13.29 -17.61
N SER A 217 -3.02 12.56 -17.74
CA SER A 217 -2.73 11.71 -18.90
C SER A 217 -3.36 10.31 -18.83
N TRP A 218 -4.12 10.03 -17.76
CA TRP A 218 -4.63 8.72 -17.46
C TRP A 218 -6.00 8.47 -18.09
N ASP A 219 -6.05 7.60 -19.10
CA ASP A 219 -7.29 7.12 -19.70
C ASP A 219 -7.84 5.89 -18.96
N PRO A 220 -8.99 6.00 -18.29
CA PRO A 220 -9.59 4.88 -17.57
C PRO A 220 -10.10 3.76 -18.48
N VAL A 221 -10.31 4.03 -19.77
CA VAL A 221 -10.90 3.07 -20.74
C VAL A 221 -9.83 2.21 -21.42
N ALA A 222 -8.59 2.68 -21.54
CA ALA A 222 -7.50 1.98 -22.23
C ALA A 222 -6.94 0.76 -21.46
N ARG A 223 -7.63 0.24 -20.45
CA ARG A 223 -7.05 -0.71 -19.44
C ARG A 223 -7.76 -2.03 -19.32
N HIS A 224 -8.26 -2.54 -20.42
CA HIS A 224 -8.74 -3.94 -20.45
C HIS A 224 -7.74 -4.84 -21.18
#